data_866a86d6950dafc99d341e8e039cbeed
#
_entry.id   866a86d6950dafc99d341e8e039cbeed
#
_cell.length_a   1.000
_cell.length_b   1.000
_cell.length_c   1.000
_cell.angle_alpha   90.00
_cell.angle_beta   90.00
_cell.angle_gamma   90.00
#
_symmetry.space_group_name_H-M   'P 1'
#
loop_
_entity.id
_entity.type
_entity.pdbx_description
1 polymer ?
#
loop_
_entity_poly.entity_id
_entity_poly.type
_entity_poly.pdbx_seq_one_letter_code
_entity_poly.pdbx_strand_id
1 'polypeptide(L)'
;MLNEFKQHLLGTWSNKYQAMANPTIYAWIFISWEPVGRDKFKSKQWYHYEGEGKPYRERIVTFSESTDHIIIEYYDSDGIRNEKCDIIVKLENGKWVGKNVGEGCIVRDAVLQSDFILSPGKFMTRDAGYLNTKMVWGSKNFYDFGRLAQR
;
A
#
# COMPACT_ATOMS: atom_id res chain seq x y z
N MET A 1 11.87 15.92 -0.84
CA MET A 1 10.67 15.24 -0.30
C MET A 1 10.42 13.90 -0.98
N LEU A 2 10.27 13.87 -2.30
CA LEU A 2 9.98 12.62 -3.03
C LEU A 2 11.07 11.56 -2.89
N ASN A 3 12.33 11.92 -3.05
CA ASN A 3 13.44 10.97 -2.93
C ASN A 3 13.51 10.34 -1.54
N GLU A 4 13.29 11.12 -0.51
CA GLU A 4 13.26 10.63 0.87
C GLU A 4 12.10 9.67 1.09
N PHE A 5 10.91 10.01 0.59
CA PHE A 5 9.75 9.14 0.65
C PHE A 5 10.05 7.79 -0.01
N LYS A 6 10.60 7.80 -1.23
CA LYS A 6 10.96 6.57 -1.94
C LYS A 6 11.97 5.73 -1.17
N GLN A 7 12.98 6.36 -0.56
CA GLN A 7 13.95 5.63 0.26
C GLN A 7 13.31 4.89 1.43
N HIS A 8 12.28 5.49 2.04
CA HIS A 8 11.58 4.85 3.15
C HIS A 8 10.58 3.80 2.70
N LEU A 9 9.99 3.93 1.51
CA LEU A 9 8.97 3.02 1.04
C LEU A 9 9.52 1.80 0.29
N LEU A 10 10.49 1.98 -0.58
CA LEU A 10 10.96 0.91 -1.48
C LEU A 10 11.62 -0.23 -0.70
N GLY A 11 11.29 -1.45 -1.08
CA GLY A 11 11.78 -2.65 -0.45
C GLY A 11 10.67 -3.65 -0.19
N THR A 12 10.97 -4.63 0.65
CA THR A 12 10.03 -5.68 1.05
C THR A 12 9.69 -5.56 2.52
N TRP A 13 8.43 -5.72 2.82
CA TRP A 13 7.85 -5.53 4.15
C TRP A 13 7.09 -6.77 4.60
N SER A 14 7.13 -7.08 5.90
CA SER A 14 6.45 -8.24 6.48
C SER A 14 5.78 -7.85 7.79
N ASN A 15 4.58 -8.38 8.03
CA ASN A 15 3.89 -8.23 9.30
C ASN A 15 4.05 -9.47 10.20
N LYS A 16 5.14 -10.21 10.05
CA LYS A 16 5.36 -11.48 10.73
C LYS A 16 5.08 -11.41 12.23
N TYR A 17 5.62 -10.40 12.92
CA TYR A 17 5.45 -10.30 14.37
C TYR A 17 4.00 -10.09 14.78
N GLN A 18 3.27 -9.26 14.05
CA GLN A 18 1.85 -9.05 14.29
C GLN A 18 1.04 -10.33 14.05
N ALA A 19 1.32 -11.03 12.95
CA ALA A 19 0.62 -12.28 12.62
C ALA A 19 0.91 -13.39 13.62
N MET A 20 2.15 -13.49 14.10
CA MET A 20 2.50 -14.49 15.11
C MET A 20 1.85 -14.20 16.46
N ALA A 21 1.72 -12.92 16.84
CA ALA A 21 1.07 -12.53 18.08
C ALA A 21 -0.45 -12.71 18.05
N ASN A 22 -1.08 -12.54 16.89
CA ASN A 22 -2.55 -12.58 16.73
C ASN A 22 -2.94 -13.31 15.43
N PRO A 23 -2.70 -14.63 15.33
CA PRO A 23 -2.87 -15.36 14.07
C PRO A 23 -4.33 -15.51 13.64
N THR A 24 -5.30 -15.34 14.54
CA THR A 24 -6.72 -15.39 14.20
C THR A 24 -7.25 -14.07 13.67
N ILE A 25 -6.49 -12.97 13.84
CA ILE A 25 -6.90 -11.63 13.40
C ILE A 25 -6.13 -11.21 12.16
N TYR A 26 -4.82 -11.52 12.11
CA TYR A 26 -3.94 -11.07 11.04
C TYR A 26 -3.31 -12.23 10.29
N ALA A 27 -3.50 -12.26 8.99
CA ALA A 27 -2.74 -13.15 8.11
C ALA A 27 -1.28 -12.67 8.04
N TRP A 28 -0.35 -13.58 7.84
CA TRP A 28 1.04 -13.23 7.56
C TRP A 28 1.18 -12.87 6.09
N ILE A 29 1.47 -11.59 5.84
CA ILE A 29 1.46 -10.97 4.51
C ILE A 29 2.80 -10.30 4.25
N PHE A 30 3.21 -10.28 2.99
CA PHE A 30 4.33 -9.48 2.50
C PHE A 30 3.82 -8.41 1.55
N ILE A 31 4.47 -7.27 1.58
CA ILE A 31 4.27 -6.19 0.59
C ILE A 31 5.64 -5.82 0.05
N SER A 32 5.78 -5.73 -1.27
CA SER A 32 6.99 -5.22 -1.89
C SER A 32 6.68 -3.99 -2.75
N TRP A 33 7.63 -3.08 -2.77
CA TRP A 33 7.64 -1.91 -3.66
C TRP A 33 8.99 -1.90 -4.36
N GLU A 34 9.01 -2.12 -5.68
CA GLU A 34 10.23 -2.28 -6.46
C GLU A 34 10.19 -1.49 -7.76
N PRO A 35 11.34 -0.93 -8.22
CA PRO A 35 11.42 -0.36 -9.55
C PRO A 35 11.23 -1.46 -10.61
N VAL A 36 10.44 -1.19 -11.65
CA VAL A 36 10.25 -2.13 -12.77
C VAL A 36 10.55 -1.50 -14.12
N GLY A 37 11.14 -0.34 -14.12
CA GLY A 37 11.48 0.39 -15.33
C GLY A 37 11.81 1.82 -14.97
N ARG A 38 11.94 2.67 -15.98
CA ARG A 38 12.22 4.08 -15.73
C ARG A 38 10.97 4.74 -15.15
N ASP A 39 11.12 5.26 -13.93
CA ASP A 39 10.06 5.98 -13.20
C ASP A 39 8.78 5.17 -12.96
N LYS A 40 8.85 3.83 -13.09
CA LYS A 40 7.75 2.94 -12.79
C LYS A 40 8.10 1.99 -11.68
N PHE A 41 7.12 1.70 -10.83
CA PHE A 41 7.30 0.83 -9.67
C PHE A 41 6.17 -0.19 -9.64
N LYS A 42 6.48 -1.36 -9.11
CA LYS A 42 5.49 -2.41 -8.89
C LYS A 42 5.31 -2.63 -7.40
N SER A 43 4.06 -2.61 -6.95
CA SER A 43 3.69 -3.05 -5.61
C SER A 43 3.03 -4.40 -5.70
N LYS A 44 3.53 -5.37 -4.92
CA LYS A 44 2.95 -6.72 -4.83
C LYS A 44 2.60 -7.01 -3.38
N GLN A 45 1.50 -7.76 -3.20
CA GLN A 45 1.11 -8.26 -1.89
C GLN A 45 0.86 -9.75 -2.01
N TRP A 46 1.41 -10.55 -1.09
CA TRP A 46 1.20 -12.01 -1.10
C TRP A 46 1.13 -12.57 0.30
N TYR A 47 0.38 -13.66 0.42
CA TYR A 47 0.34 -14.43 1.66
C TYR A 47 1.59 -15.29 1.77
N HIS A 48 2.14 -15.37 2.98
CA HIS A 48 3.31 -16.22 3.25
C HIS A 48 3.10 -17.67 2.78
N TYR A 49 1.92 -18.23 3.03
CA TYR A 49 1.64 -19.63 2.69
C TYR A 49 1.55 -19.90 1.19
N GLU A 50 1.28 -18.89 0.36
CA GLU A 50 1.24 -19.06 -1.10
C GLU A 50 2.54 -18.65 -1.79
N GLY A 51 3.30 -17.76 -1.19
CA GLY A 51 4.58 -17.29 -1.72
C GLY A 51 4.48 -16.14 -2.72
N GLU A 52 5.63 -15.55 -3.02
CA GLU A 52 5.75 -14.38 -3.89
C GLU A 52 5.27 -14.66 -5.32
N GLY A 53 5.39 -15.89 -5.80
CA GLY A 53 4.95 -16.26 -7.15
C GLY A 53 3.45 -16.21 -7.38
N LYS A 54 2.66 -16.08 -6.31
CA LYS A 54 1.19 -15.98 -6.36
C LYS A 54 0.69 -14.78 -5.59
N PRO A 55 1.01 -13.55 -6.02
CA PRO A 55 0.51 -12.37 -5.33
C PRO A 55 -1.01 -12.28 -5.48
N TYR A 56 -1.69 -11.92 -4.40
CA TYR A 56 -3.14 -11.68 -4.47
C TYR A 56 -3.45 -10.27 -4.95
N ARG A 57 -2.44 -9.40 -5.00
CA ARG A 57 -2.58 -8.02 -5.48
C ARG A 57 -1.28 -7.57 -6.11
N GLU A 58 -1.38 -6.98 -7.30
CA GLU A 58 -0.26 -6.37 -8.02
C GLU A 58 -0.71 -5.04 -8.59
N ARG A 59 0.16 -4.03 -8.49
CA ARG A 59 -0.14 -2.69 -9.00
C ARG A 59 1.11 -2.09 -9.61
N ILE A 60 0.94 -1.38 -10.72
CA ILE A 60 1.96 -0.50 -11.26
C ILE A 60 1.64 0.91 -10.82
N VAL A 61 2.65 1.62 -10.33
CA VAL A 61 2.50 2.99 -9.86
C VAL A 61 3.62 3.87 -10.40
N THR A 62 3.34 5.17 -10.44
CA THR A 62 4.34 6.22 -10.60
C THR A 62 4.19 7.17 -9.41
N PHE A 63 5.24 7.93 -9.13
CA PHE A 63 5.20 8.93 -8.06
C PHE A 63 5.38 10.31 -8.66
N SER A 64 4.58 11.26 -8.21
CA SER A 64 4.77 12.67 -8.54
C SER A 64 4.76 13.51 -7.28
N GLU A 65 5.36 14.68 -7.38
CA GLU A 65 5.50 15.59 -6.25
C GLU A 65 4.82 16.92 -6.59
N SER A 66 4.01 17.40 -5.66
CA SER A 66 3.45 18.74 -5.68
C SER A 66 4.09 19.57 -4.57
N THR A 67 3.63 20.81 -4.35
CA THR A 67 4.23 21.73 -3.41
C THR A 67 4.29 21.17 -1.98
N ASP A 68 3.21 20.53 -1.53
CA ASP A 68 3.04 20.10 -0.14
C ASP A 68 2.69 18.62 0.00
N HIS A 69 2.68 17.85 -1.10
CA HIS A 69 2.29 16.44 -1.05
C HIS A 69 2.91 15.64 -2.18
N ILE A 70 2.85 14.33 -2.02
CA ILE A 70 3.24 13.33 -3.03
C ILE A 70 1.98 12.63 -3.49
N ILE A 71 1.93 12.26 -4.76
CA ILE A 71 0.84 11.47 -5.32
C ILE A 71 1.41 10.13 -5.74
N ILE A 72 0.80 9.04 -5.25
CA ILE A 72 1.03 7.71 -5.78
C ILE A 72 -0.03 7.50 -6.85
N GLU A 73 0.41 7.45 -8.10
CA GLU A 73 -0.44 7.40 -9.27
C GLU A 73 -0.63 5.95 -9.71
N TYR A 74 -1.85 5.48 -9.75
CA TYR A 74 -2.16 4.09 -10.06
C TYR A 74 -2.49 3.87 -11.52
N TYR A 75 -2.11 2.67 -12.01
CA TYR A 75 -2.41 2.22 -13.36
C TYR A 75 -3.14 0.87 -13.28
N ASP A 76 -4.13 0.68 -14.13
CA ASP A 76 -4.83 -0.60 -14.24
C ASP A 76 -3.92 -1.65 -14.90
N SER A 77 -4.33 -2.91 -14.86
CA SER A 77 -3.57 -4.02 -15.45
C SER A 77 -3.33 -3.88 -16.95
N ASP A 78 -4.17 -3.11 -17.65
CA ASP A 78 -4.01 -2.79 -19.06
C ASP A 78 -3.09 -1.60 -19.33
N GLY A 79 -2.50 -1.03 -18.30
CA GLY A 79 -1.60 0.12 -18.40
C GLY A 79 -2.29 1.47 -18.46
N ILE A 80 -3.60 1.51 -18.26
CA ILE A 80 -4.37 2.75 -18.29
C ILE A 80 -4.34 3.42 -16.92
N ARG A 81 -4.08 4.72 -16.91
CA ARG A 81 -4.05 5.55 -15.71
C ARG A 81 -5.41 5.60 -15.03
N ASN A 82 -5.45 5.30 -13.74
CA ASN A 82 -6.68 5.33 -12.93
C ASN A 82 -6.56 6.35 -11.81
N GLU A 83 -6.88 7.60 -12.10
CA GLU A 83 -6.78 8.71 -11.16
C GLU A 83 -7.66 8.54 -9.93
N LYS A 84 -8.77 7.81 -10.05
CA LYS A 84 -9.71 7.60 -8.94
C LYS A 84 -9.11 6.75 -7.83
N CYS A 85 -8.03 6.01 -8.12
CA CYS A 85 -7.34 5.15 -7.16
C CYS A 85 -6.04 5.77 -6.62
N ASP A 86 -5.74 7.01 -6.95
CA ASP A 86 -4.54 7.69 -6.46
C ASP A 86 -4.53 7.82 -4.95
N ILE A 87 -3.32 7.85 -4.40
CA ILE A 87 -3.10 8.11 -2.99
C ILE A 87 -2.36 9.43 -2.85
N ILE A 88 -2.89 10.30 -2.01
CA ILE A 88 -2.24 11.56 -1.62
C ILE A 88 -1.45 11.31 -0.34
N VAL A 89 -0.16 11.64 -0.36
CA VAL A 89 0.75 11.43 0.76
C VAL A 89 1.22 12.78 1.28
N LYS A 90 1.06 13.00 2.56
CA LYS A 90 1.53 14.22 3.24
C LYS A 90 2.47 13.86 4.37
N LEU A 91 3.44 14.73 4.60
CA LEU A 91 4.34 14.61 5.75
C LEU A 91 3.68 15.31 6.94
N GLU A 92 3.35 14.53 7.96
CA GLU A 92 2.68 15.01 9.18
C GLU A 92 3.45 14.52 10.42
N ASN A 93 3.97 15.46 11.22
CA ASN A 93 4.72 15.13 12.44
C ASN A 93 5.87 14.13 12.20
N GLY A 94 6.59 14.29 11.10
CA GLY A 94 7.71 13.44 10.75
C GLY A 94 7.34 12.08 10.16
N LYS A 95 6.06 11.84 9.89
CA LYS A 95 5.57 10.59 9.29
C LYS A 95 4.86 10.89 7.97
N TRP A 96 4.96 9.96 7.05
CA TRP A 96 4.26 10.03 5.76
C TRP A 96 2.89 9.41 5.92
N VAL A 97 1.84 10.20 5.73
CA VAL A 97 0.45 9.74 5.86
C VAL A 97 -0.20 9.75 4.48
N GLY A 98 -0.61 8.59 4.02
CA GLY A 98 -1.25 8.42 2.71
C GLY A 98 -2.72 8.05 2.84
N LYS A 99 -3.54 8.62 1.95
CA LYS A 99 -4.97 8.29 1.85
C LYS A 99 -5.39 8.33 0.40
N ASN A 100 -6.27 7.41 -0.01
CA ASN A 100 -6.82 7.45 -1.35
C ASN A 100 -7.73 8.65 -1.55
N VAL A 101 -7.80 9.14 -2.80
CA VAL A 101 -8.63 10.29 -3.14
C VAL A 101 -10.10 9.87 -3.22
N GLY A 102 -10.97 10.60 -2.54
CA GLY A 102 -12.42 10.48 -2.68
C GLY A 102 -12.99 9.05 -2.56
N GLU A 103 -14.11 8.82 -3.23
CA GLU A 103 -14.88 7.58 -3.15
C GLU A 103 -15.05 6.89 -4.52
N GLY A 104 -14.21 7.25 -5.49
CA GLY A 104 -14.35 6.76 -6.85
C GLY A 104 -13.57 5.49 -7.18
N CYS A 105 -12.71 5.02 -6.29
CA CYS A 105 -11.92 3.81 -6.55
C CYS A 105 -12.72 2.56 -6.20
N ILE A 106 -13.03 1.75 -7.21
CA ILE A 106 -13.81 0.51 -7.04
C ILE A 106 -12.85 -0.66 -7.15
N VAL A 107 -12.80 -1.50 -6.12
CA VAL A 107 -12.00 -2.72 -6.07
C VAL A 107 -12.88 -3.85 -5.55
N ARG A 108 -12.94 -4.95 -6.30
CA ARG A 108 -13.80 -6.11 -5.97
C ARG A 108 -15.24 -5.67 -5.69
N ASP A 109 -15.77 -4.82 -6.59
CA ASP A 109 -17.16 -4.32 -6.56
C ASP A 109 -17.51 -3.45 -5.35
N ALA A 110 -16.52 -2.96 -4.61
CA ALA A 110 -16.73 -2.11 -3.44
C ALA A 110 -15.89 -0.84 -3.52
N VAL A 111 -16.33 0.20 -2.82
CA VAL A 111 -15.59 1.47 -2.73
C VAL A 111 -14.39 1.28 -1.81
N LEU A 112 -13.19 1.50 -2.34
CA LEU A 112 -11.96 1.38 -1.59
C LEU A 112 -11.78 2.54 -0.62
N GLN A 113 -11.45 2.23 0.64
CA GLN A 113 -10.82 3.15 1.57
C GLN A 113 -9.46 2.57 1.94
N SER A 114 -8.41 3.32 1.62
CA SER A 114 -7.03 2.90 1.85
C SER A 114 -6.28 4.04 2.52
N ASP A 115 -5.56 3.72 3.58
CA ASP A 115 -4.66 4.67 4.22
C ASP A 115 -3.44 3.97 4.78
N PHE A 116 -2.34 4.73 4.90
CA PHE A 116 -1.11 4.20 5.48
C PHE A 116 -0.35 5.27 6.26
N ILE A 117 0.53 4.81 7.14
CA ILE A 117 1.47 5.64 7.87
C ILE A 117 2.85 5.00 7.71
N LEU A 118 3.77 5.75 7.10
CA LEU A 118 5.13 5.31 6.85
C LEU A 118 6.10 6.15 7.69
N SER A 119 6.98 5.47 8.41
CA SER A 119 8.10 6.06 9.12
C SER A 119 9.32 5.17 8.94
N PRO A 120 10.53 5.60 9.34
CA PRO A 120 11.72 4.77 9.12
C PRO A 120 11.55 3.35 9.68
N GLY A 121 11.63 2.35 8.79
CA GLY A 121 11.54 0.94 9.17
C GLY A 121 10.15 0.45 9.57
N LYS A 122 9.11 1.28 9.47
CA LYS A 122 7.75 0.91 9.88
C LYS A 122 6.72 1.39 8.86
N PHE A 123 5.86 0.48 8.44
CA PHE A 123 4.81 0.76 7.47
C PHE A 123 3.49 0.17 7.97
N MET A 124 2.55 1.04 8.34
CA MET A 124 1.23 0.63 8.79
C MET A 124 0.24 0.94 7.68
N THR A 125 -0.55 -0.05 7.29
CA THR A 125 -1.52 0.14 6.21
C THR A 125 -2.82 -0.60 6.52
N ARG A 126 -3.92 -0.06 6.02
CA ARG A 126 -5.21 -0.76 6.04
C ARG A 126 -5.98 -0.43 4.77
N ASP A 127 -6.60 -1.45 4.24
CA ASP A 127 -7.47 -1.37 3.07
C ASP A 127 -8.81 -2.01 3.41
N ALA A 128 -9.89 -1.39 2.98
CA ALA A 128 -11.22 -1.94 3.14
C ALA A 128 -12.10 -1.52 1.99
N GLY A 129 -13.06 -2.36 1.64
CA GLY A 129 -14.08 -2.08 0.63
C GLY A 129 -15.44 -1.93 1.28
N TYR A 130 -16.19 -0.92 0.85
CA TYR A 130 -17.50 -0.58 1.40
C TYR A 130 -18.58 -0.60 0.32
N LEU A 131 -19.73 -1.16 0.66
CA LEU A 131 -20.98 -0.99 -0.09
C LEU A 131 -21.92 -0.20 0.82
N ASN A 132 -22.23 1.02 0.42
CA ASN A 132 -22.87 2.00 1.27
C ASN A 132 -22.01 2.23 2.53
N THR A 133 -22.52 1.93 3.71
CA THR A 133 -21.78 2.10 4.97
C THR A 133 -21.22 0.78 5.51
N LYS A 134 -21.41 -0.33 4.79
CA LYS A 134 -21.03 -1.66 5.25
C LYS A 134 -19.70 -2.10 4.65
N MET A 135 -18.75 -2.47 5.50
CA MET A 135 -17.50 -3.09 5.08
C MET A 135 -17.76 -4.50 4.56
N VAL A 136 -17.39 -4.78 3.31
CA VAL A 136 -17.61 -6.08 2.67
C VAL A 136 -16.32 -6.88 2.50
N TRP A 137 -15.16 -6.24 2.59
CA TRP A 137 -13.86 -6.91 2.64
C TRP A 137 -12.84 -5.97 3.27
N GLY A 138 -11.70 -6.53 3.68
CA GLY A 138 -10.60 -5.78 4.24
C GLY A 138 -10.59 -5.74 5.76
N SER A 139 -9.89 -4.77 6.32
CA SER A 139 -9.68 -4.65 7.76
C SER A 139 -9.93 -3.23 8.26
N LYS A 140 -10.55 -3.12 9.43
CA LYS A 140 -10.65 -1.86 10.16
C LYS A 140 -9.37 -1.55 10.92
N ASN A 141 -8.54 -2.55 11.16
CA ASN A 141 -7.30 -2.43 11.90
C ASN A 141 -6.12 -2.27 10.95
N PHE A 142 -5.12 -1.50 11.36
CA PHE A 142 -3.88 -1.40 10.63
C PHE A 142 -3.10 -2.71 10.68
N TYR A 143 -2.58 -3.12 9.53
CA TYR A 143 -1.52 -4.11 9.45
C TYR A 143 -0.19 -3.38 9.68
N ASP A 144 0.66 -3.96 10.51
CA ASP A 144 1.91 -3.36 10.97
C ASP A 144 3.10 -4.12 10.38
N PHE A 145 3.76 -3.49 9.41
CA PHE A 145 4.86 -4.09 8.67
C PHE A 145 6.21 -3.54 9.12
N GLY A 146 7.17 -4.45 9.28
CA GLY A 146 8.57 -4.09 9.42
C GLY A 146 9.30 -4.34 8.10
N ARG A 147 10.33 -3.54 7.82
CA ARG A 147 11.13 -3.69 6.62
C ARG A 147 12.06 -4.87 6.75
N LEU A 148 12.09 -5.74 5.74
CA LEU A 148 13.05 -6.82 5.66
C LEU A 148 14.42 -6.27 5.25
N ALA A 149 15.49 -6.86 5.81
CA ALA A 149 16.84 -6.50 5.42
C ALA A 149 17.06 -6.82 3.95
N GLN A 150 17.72 -5.91 3.24
CA GLN A 150 18.14 -6.15 1.85
C GLN A 150 19.33 -7.11 1.87
N ARG A 151 19.30 -8.05 0.93
CA ARG A 151 20.41 -8.99 0.73
C ARG A 151 21.43 -8.42 -0.23
#